data_95ef1f89efd2c620652ed6c1ede2a336
#
_entry.id   95ef1f89efd2c620652ed6c1ede2a336
#
_cell.length_a   1.000
_cell.length_b   1.000
_cell.length_c   1.000
_cell.angle_alpha   90.00
_cell.angle_beta   90.00
_cell.angle_gamma   90.00
#
_symmetry.space_group_name_H-M   'P 1'
#
loop_
_entity.id
_entity.type
_entity.pdbx_description
1 polymer ?
#
loop_
_entity_poly.entity_id
_entity_poly.type
_entity_poly.pdbx_seq_one_letter_code
_entity_poly.pdbx_strand_id
1 'polypeptide(L)'
;RNIKKSYTGDNNNVEELGDALIKPEIIKNYIDPENIVSLSKEAKKLNLDVGISFFSVEDTEDFFDLNFFDFFKVPSVEFDNKNLINLLIAKGKPVYLSTGCQTEDNILKFLHEYGEFENCKLMHCVSNYPLSSRNSKLGYLKRLQELCKRDVGYSSHDEDWENCLVSATLGATIIERHITKDKAFKGLDHTSSSTIEEFGRMCSILKNIPLMLLGDSPRALNQGELLNKQNLGRSVYASRQVESGECLDNNFVIERCPQVGITLNEFLKY
;
A
#
# COMPACT_ATOMS: atom_id res chain seq x y z
N ARG A 1 14.44 -19.42 3.56
CA ARG A 1 13.91 -20.76 3.31
C ARG A 1 15.01 -21.80 3.32
N ASN A 2 14.90 -22.84 4.13
CA ASN A 2 15.88 -23.90 4.20
C ASN A 2 15.55 -24.99 3.16
N ILE A 3 16.38 -25.15 2.13
CA ILE A 3 16.13 -26.11 1.04
C ILE A 3 16.01 -27.53 1.54
N LYS A 4 16.85 -27.93 2.50
CA LYS A 4 16.83 -29.29 3.04
C LYS A 4 15.52 -29.64 3.75
N LYS A 5 14.83 -28.61 4.29
CA LYS A 5 13.54 -28.74 4.96
C LYS A 5 12.34 -28.53 4.01
N SER A 6 12.53 -27.80 2.90
CA SER A 6 11.44 -27.36 2.03
C SER A 6 11.22 -28.23 0.79
N TYR A 7 12.18 -29.07 0.41
CA TYR A 7 12.09 -29.90 -0.79
C TYR A 7 12.37 -31.35 -0.47
N THR A 8 11.53 -32.26 -0.95
CA THR A 8 11.71 -33.71 -0.83
C THR A 8 12.95 -34.13 -1.58
N GLY A 9 13.82 -34.90 -0.91
CA GLY A 9 15.21 -35.11 -1.26
C GLY A 9 15.54 -36.17 -2.28
N ASP A 10 14.73 -36.54 -3.28
CA ASP A 10 15.14 -37.46 -4.35
C ASP A 10 15.21 -36.75 -5.69
N ASN A 11 16.42 -36.28 -6.00
CA ASN A 11 16.75 -35.53 -7.22
C ASN A 11 16.77 -36.38 -8.51
N ASN A 12 16.25 -37.58 -8.52
CA ASN A 12 16.42 -38.51 -9.65
C ASN A 12 15.23 -38.54 -10.62
N ASN A 13 14.13 -37.92 -10.31
CA ASN A 13 12.99 -37.85 -11.24
C ASN A 13 12.32 -36.47 -11.18
N VAL A 14 12.31 -35.86 -12.32
CA VAL A 14 11.56 -34.67 -12.70
C VAL A 14 12.36 -33.37 -12.49
N GLU A 15 12.97 -32.94 -13.55
CA GLU A 15 13.25 -31.55 -13.86
C GLU A 15 11.91 -30.82 -14.03
N GLU A 16 11.20 -30.59 -12.95
CA GLU A 16 10.15 -29.56 -12.97
C GLU A 16 10.85 -28.22 -13.18
N LEU A 17 10.36 -27.45 -14.16
CA LEU A 17 10.93 -26.17 -14.57
C LEU A 17 11.14 -25.24 -13.36
N GLY A 18 10.24 -25.31 -12.35
CA GLY A 18 10.32 -24.59 -11.09
C GLY A 18 11.52 -24.96 -10.24
N ASP A 19 11.86 -26.25 -10.13
CA ASP A 19 12.98 -26.71 -9.32
C ASP A 19 14.32 -26.25 -9.94
N ALA A 20 14.45 -26.32 -11.25
CA ALA A 20 15.66 -25.91 -11.96
C ALA A 20 15.93 -24.39 -11.84
N LEU A 21 14.89 -23.56 -11.77
CA LEU A 21 15.02 -22.10 -11.70
C LEU A 21 15.07 -21.59 -10.25
N ILE A 22 14.23 -22.11 -9.36
CA ILE A 22 14.02 -21.55 -8.02
C ILE A 22 15.04 -22.06 -7.01
N LYS A 23 15.37 -23.35 -7.00
CA LYS A 23 16.34 -23.92 -6.05
C LYS A 23 17.72 -23.25 -6.07
N PRO A 24 18.35 -23.01 -7.25
CA PRO A 24 19.63 -22.31 -7.29
C PRO A 24 19.57 -20.89 -6.71
N GLU A 25 18.48 -20.16 -6.94
CA GLU A 25 18.32 -18.81 -6.39
C GLU A 25 18.09 -18.82 -4.88
N ILE A 26 17.34 -19.80 -4.34
CA ILE A 26 17.21 -19.96 -2.89
C ILE A 26 18.54 -20.28 -2.24
N ILE A 27 19.34 -21.19 -2.84
CA ILE A 27 20.68 -21.56 -2.33
C ILE A 27 21.59 -20.33 -2.30
N LYS A 28 21.62 -19.58 -3.41
CA LYS A 28 22.47 -18.40 -3.57
C LYS A 28 22.13 -17.29 -2.58
N ASN A 29 20.84 -17.13 -2.27
CA ASN A 29 20.34 -16.03 -1.43
C ASN A 29 20.04 -16.48 0.01
N TYR A 30 20.43 -17.70 0.39
CA TYR A 30 20.25 -18.19 1.76
C TYR A 30 21.08 -17.36 2.75
N ILE A 31 20.45 -16.95 3.82
CA ILE A 31 21.09 -16.24 4.94
C ILE A 31 20.91 -17.11 6.18
N ASP A 32 21.99 -17.39 6.88
CA ASP A 32 21.94 -18.15 8.13
C ASP A 32 21.11 -17.41 9.20
N PRO A 33 20.37 -18.14 10.06
CA PRO A 33 19.55 -17.56 11.11
C PRO A 33 20.29 -16.58 12.03
N GLU A 34 21.56 -16.87 12.37
CA GLU A 34 22.41 -15.99 13.17
C GLU A 34 22.65 -14.65 12.49
N ASN A 35 22.90 -14.66 11.18
CA ASN A 35 23.07 -13.46 10.37
C ASN A 35 21.74 -12.67 10.25
N ILE A 36 20.60 -13.36 10.11
CA ILE A 36 19.27 -12.73 10.13
C ILE A 36 19.07 -11.99 11.45
N VAL A 37 19.34 -12.64 12.58
CA VAL A 37 19.21 -12.02 13.90
C VAL A 37 20.18 -10.85 14.06
N SER A 38 21.41 -10.96 13.57
CA SER A 38 22.39 -9.87 13.61
C SER A 38 21.94 -8.65 12.81
N LEU A 39 21.50 -8.84 11.58
CA LEU A 39 20.95 -7.77 10.74
C LEU A 39 19.70 -7.14 11.34
N SER A 40 18.84 -7.96 11.94
CA SER A 40 17.63 -7.51 12.62
C SER A 40 17.94 -6.64 13.84
N LYS A 41 19.01 -6.96 14.59
CA LYS A 41 19.48 -6.09 15.70
C LYS A 41 19.94 -4.73 15.19
N GLU A 42 20.61 -4.67 14.05
CA GLU A 42 21.02 -3.37 13.45
C GLU A 42 19.79 -2.56 13.00
N ALA A 43 18.78 -3.21 12.39
CA ALA A 43 17.53 -2.55 12.03
C ALA A 43 16.80 -1.96 13.26
N LYS A 44 16.75 -2.70 14.36
CA LYS A 44 16.15 -2.22 15.64
C LYS A 44 16.90 -1.02 16.23
N LYS A 45 18.22 -0.92 16.08
CA LYS A 45 18.99 0.28 16.47
C LYS A 45 18.57 1.53 15.68
N LEU A 46 18.03 1.34 14.48
CA LEU A 46 17.49 2.40 13.63
C LEU A 46 16.00 2.68 13.89
N ASN A 47 15.43 2.14 14.98
CA ASN A 47 14.02 2.23 15.33
C ASN A 47 13.08 1.68 14.24
N LEU A 48 13.49 0.61 13.57
CA LEU A 48 12.65 -0.14 12.65
C LEU A 48 12.09 -1.38 13.35
N ASP A 49 10.79 -1.63 13.16
CA ASP A 49 10.20 -2.91 13.51
C ASP A 49 10.71 -3.98 12.54
N VAL A 50 10.97 -5.17 13.06
CA VAL A 50 11.54 -6.26 12.28
C VAL A 50 10.57 -7.43 12.20
N GLY A 51 10.18 -7.78 10.99
CA GLY A 51 9.39 -8.96 10.72
C GLY A 51 10.19 -10.06 10.01
N ILE A 52 9.64 -11.27 10.06
CA ILE A 52 10.20 -12.42 9.36
C ILE A 52 9.10 -13.22 8.66
N SER A 53 9.43 -13.77 7.48
CA SER A 53 8.56 -14.65 6.72
C SER A 53 9.00 -16.10 6.87
N PHE A 54 8.07 -16.99 7.23
CA PHE A 54 8.30 -18.42 7.30
C PHE A 54 7.51 -19.17 6.22
N PHE A 55 8.09 -20.26 5.73
CA PHE A 55 7.49 -21.15 4.73
C PHE A 55 7.08 -22.51 5.34
N SER A 56 7.48 -22.79 6.57
CA SER A 56 7.08 -23.98 7.29
C SER A 56 7.24 -23.80 8.81
N VAL A 57 6.67 -24.71 9.59
CA VAL A 57 6.86 -24.74 11.05
C VAL A 57 8.34 -25.04 11.36
N GLU A 58 8.95 -25.93 10.62
CA GLU A 58 10.34 -26.36 10.80
C GLU A 58 11.33 -25.19 10.60
N ASP A 59 11.00 -24.22 9.72
CA ASP A 59 11.83 -23.02 9.54
C ASP A 59 11.85 -22.15 10.84
N THR A 60 10.80 -22.23 11.66
CA THR A 60 10.73 -21.47 12.92
C THR A 60 11.67 -22.02 13.98
N GLU A 61 11.99 -23.32 13.92
CA GLU A 61 12.88 -24.01 14.87
C GLU A 61 14.34 -23.55 14.76
N ASP A 62 14.71 -22.92 13.65
CA ASP A 62 16.04 -22.35 13.45
C ASP A 62 16.29 -21.10 14.32
N PHE A 63 15.23 -20.56 14.95
CA PHE A 63 15.32 -19.37 15.79
C PHE A 63 15.04 -19.70 17.26
N PHE A 64 15.97 -19.36 18.13
CA PHE A 64 15.87 -19.61 19.59
C PHE A 64 14.65 -18.92 20.23
N ASP A 65 14.34 -17.69 19.79
CA ASP A 65 13.22 -16.92 20.31
C ASP A 65 12.50 -16.14 19.21
N LEU A 66 11.31 -16.58 18.84
CA LEU A 66 10.46 -15.89 17.88
C LEU A 66 9.92 -14.54 18.41
N ASN A 67 9.91 -14.32 19.74
CA ASN A 67 9.49 -13.03 20.29
C ASN A 67 10.47 -11.90 19.99
N PHE A 68 11.63 -12.22 19.48
CA PHE A 68 12.58 -11.23 18.97
C PHE A 68 12.01 -10.41 17.81
N PHE A 69 11.17 -11.01 16.96
CA PHE A 69 10.54 -10.33 15.83
C PHE A 69 9.28 -9.57 16.27
N ASP A 70 9.00 -8.43 15.65
CA ASP A 70 7.89 -7.56 16.00
C ASP A 70 6.60 -7.95 15.27
N PHE A 71 6.71 -8.60 14.11
CA PHE A 71 5.59 -9.16 13.34
C PHE A 71 6.03 -10.37 12.51
N PHE A 72 5.05 -11.11 11.98
CA PHE A 72 5.27 -12.26 11.11
C PHE A 72 4.60 -12.09 9.77
N LYS A 73 5.17 -12.68 8.73
CA LYS A 73 4.61 -12.77 7.39
C LYS A 73 4.40 -14.22 6.99
N VAL A 74 3.22 -14.50 6.42
CA VAL A 74 2.91 -15.78 5.77
C VAL A 74 2.79 -15.52 4.28
N PRO A 75 3.64 -16.13 3.44
CA PRO A 75 3.58 -15.95 1.99
C PRO A 75 2.35 -16.64 1.39
N SER A 76 1.97 -16.20 0.19
CA SER A 76 0.76 -16.69 -0.50
C SER A 76 0.69 -18.21 -0.65
N VAL A 77 1.83 -18.87 -0.87
CA VAL A 77 1.92 -20.33 -1.04
C VAL A 77 1.70 -21.11 0.25
N GLU A 78 1.81 -20.46 1.40
CA GLU A 78 1.60 -21.06 2.74
C GLU A 78 0.25 -20.65 3.35
N PHE A 79 -0.66 -20.07 2.56
CA PHE A 79 -1.97 -19.59 3.03
C PHE A 79 -2.81 -20.69 3.69
N ASP A 80 -2.67 -21.93 3.26
CA ASP A 80 -3.38 -23.11 3.79
C ASP A 80 -2.57 -23.87 4.86
N ASN A 81 -1.39 -23.38 5.24
CA ASN A 81 -0.53 -24.02 6.24
C ASN A 81 -1.03 -23.69 7.68
N LYS A 82 -2.07 -24.40 8.10
CA LYS A 82 -2.72 -24.17 9.40
C LYS A 82 -1.76 -24.32 10.59
N ASN A 83 -0.82 -25.26 10.54
CA ASN A 83 0.13 -25.46 11.63
C ASN A 83 1.03 -24.25 11.81
N LEU A 84 1.54 -23.69 10.71
CA LEU A 84 2.34 -22.47 10.72
C LEU A 84 1.50 -21.26 11.21
N ILE A 85 0.32 -21.07 10.65
CA ILE A 85 -0.56 -19.95 10.98
C ILE A 85 -0.93 -19.97 12.47
N ASN A 86 -1.35 -21.12 13.01
CA ASN A 86 -1.69 -21.27 14.42
C ASN A 86 -0.51 -20.97 15.34
N LEU A 87 0.68 -21.45 14.97
CA LEU A 87 1.91 -21.18 15.72
C LEU A 87 2.20 -19.68 15.78
N LEU A 88 2.10 -18.97 14.65
CA LEU A 88 2.41 -17.55 14.57
C LEU A 88 1.36 -16.69 15.25
N ILE A 89 0.07 -16.98 15.08
CA ILE A 89 -1.04 -16.27 15.77
C ILE A 89 -0.91 -16.40 17.29
N ALA A 90 -0.53 -17.59 17.79
CA ALA A 90 -0.35 -17.84 19.21
C ALA A 90 0.76 -17.00 19.86
N LYS A 91 1.67 -16.41 19.07
CA LYS A 91 2.67 -15.45 19.58
C LYS A 91 2.07 -14.09 19.96
N GLY A 92 0.80 -13.81 19.62
CA GLY A 92 0.12 -12.56 19.97
C GLY A 92 0.63 -11.31 19.22
N LYS A 93 1.50 -11.49 18.22
CA LYS A 93 2.05 -10.41 17.40
C LYS A 93 1.30 -10.31 16.08
N PRO A 94 1.39 -9.17 15.35
CA PRO A 94 0.80 -9.06 14.03
C PRO A 94 1.28 -10.15 13.07
N VAL A 95 0.34 -10.80 12.40
CA VAL A 95 0.60 -11.80 11.34
C VAL A 95 -0.05 -11.30 10.06
N TYR A 96 0.75 -11.10 9.02
CA TYR A 96 0.31 -10.64 7.72
C TYR A 96 0.30 -11.80 6.73
N LEU A 97 -0.87 -12.13 6.14
CA LEU A 97 -1.03 -13.20 5.16
C LEU A 97 -1.32 -12.64 3.78
N SER A 98 -0.51 -12.99 2.80
CA SER A 98 -0.78 -12.65 1.40
C SER A 98 -1.77 -13.62 0.77
N THR A 99 -2.78 -13.07 0.05
CA THR A 99 -3.85 -13.83 -0.59
C THR A 99 -3.56 -14.22 -2.04
N GLY A 100 -2.34 -14.07 -2.51
CA GLY A 100 -1.94 -14.56 -3.84
C GLY A 100 -2.12 -16.07 -3.96
N CYS A 101 -2.34 -16.56 -5.17
CA CYS A 101 -2.63 -17.97 -5.45
C CYS A 101 -3.92 -18.50 -4.80
N GLN A 102 -4.75 -17.64 -4.18
CA GLN A 102 -5.97 -18.05 -3.50
C GLN A 102 -7.22 -17.63 -4.28
N THR A 103 -8.26 -18.48 -4.22
CA THR A 103 -9.61 -18.12 -4.66
C THR A 103 -10.36 -17.39 -3.55
N GLU A 104 -11.44 -16.68 -3.89
CA GLU A 104 -12.32 -16.07 -2.88
C GLU A 104 -12.89 -17.11 -1.92
N ASP A 105 -13.23 -18.30 -2.40
CA ASP A 105 -13.73 -19.41 -1.56
C ASP A 105 -12.69 -19.84 -0.51
N ASN A 106 -11.40 -19.87 -0.86
CA ASN A 106 -10.34 -20.16 0.10
C ASN A 106 -10.22 -19.05 1.14
N ILE A 107 -10.32 -17.81 0.72
CA ILE A 107 -10.32 -16.64 1.62
C ILE A 107 -11.51 -16.69 2.57
N LEU A 108 -12.70 -17.01 2.09
CA LEU A 108 -13.91 -17.14 2.93
C LEU A 108 -13.78 -18.27 3.96
N LYS A 109 -13.22 -19.43 3.57
CA LYS A 109 -12.93 -20.53 4.50
C LYS A 109 -11.92 -20.09 5.58
N PHE A 110 -10.89 -19.38 5.18
CA PHE A 110 -9.91 -18.82 6.11
C PHE A 110 -10.58 -17.85 7.08
N LEU A 111 -11.39 -16.93 6.62
CA LEU A 111 -12.08 -15.95 7.45
C LEU A 111 -13.07 -16.62 8.42
N HIS A 112 -13.69 -17.72 8.02
CA HIS A 112 -14.56 -18.50 8.92
C HIS A 112 -13.76 -19.08 10.10
N GLU A 113 -12.53 -19.54 9.85
CA GLU A 113 -11.68 -20.17 10.87
C GLU A 113 -10.86 -19.16 11.69
N TYR A 114 -10.35 -18.12 11.04
CA TYR A 114 -9.40 -17.17 11.63
C TYR A 114 -9.92 -15.73 11.74
N GLY A 115 -11.14 -15.47 11.31
CA GLY A 115 -11.70 -14.12 11.27
C GLY A 115 -11.80 -13.41 12.63
N GLU A 116 -11.82 -14.14 13.74
CA GLU A 116 -11.88 -13.59 15.10
C GLU A 116 -10.49 -13.10 15.60
N PHE A 117 -9.39 -13.53 14.97
CA PHE A 117 -8.05 -13.17 15.44
C PHE A 117 -7.66 -11.78 14.93
N GLU A 118 -7.70 -10.78 15.81
CA GLU A 118 -7.40 -9.38 15.51
C GLU A 118 -5.95 -9.15 15.03
N ASN A 119 -5.01 -9.97 15.52
CA ASN A 119 -3.61 -9.90 15.14
C ASN A 119 -3.32 -10.51 13.75
N CYS A 120 -4.31 -11.12 13.08
CA CYS A 120 -4.15 -11.70 11.75
C CYS A 120 -4.79 -10.78 10.70
N LYS A 121 -4.00 -10.30 9.73
CA LYS A 121 -4.44 -9.38 8.69
C LYS A 121 -4.14 -9.92 7.30
N LEU A 122 -5.14 -9.87 6.42
CA LEU A 122 -4.97 -10.28 5.03
C LEU A 122 -4.40 -9.15 4.17
N MET A 123 -3.60 -9.54 3.18
CA MET A 123 -3.03 -8.63 2.21
C MET A 123 -3.43 -9.06 0.79
N HIS A 124 -4.08 -8.16 0.05
CA HIS A 124 -4.28 -8.41 -1.39
C HIS A 124 -2.92 -8.59 -2.06
N CYS A 125 -2.82 -9.62 -2.86
CA CYS A 125 -1.58 -9.99 -3.54
C CYS A 125 -1.90 -10.70 -4.85
N VAL A 126 -1.10 -10.47 -5.87
CA VAL A 126 -1.05 -11.27 -7.08
C VAL A 126 0.38 -11.78 -7.24
N SER A 127 0.56 -13.09 -7.16
CA SER A 127 1.89 -13.73 -7.13
C SER A 127 2.47 -13.93 -8.53
N ASN A 128 2.66 -12.82 -9.27
CA ASN A 128 3.37 -12.77 -10.55
C ASN A 128 4.57 -11.83 -10.41
N TYR A 129 5.72 -12.19 -10.96
CA TYR A 129 7.00 -11.47 -10.79
C TYR A 129 7.70 -11.23 -12.13
N PRO A 130 7.71 -10.01 -12.70
CA PRO A 130 6.95 -8.83 -12.26
C PRO A 130 5.46 -8.92 -12.63
N LEU A 131 4.66 -8.11 -11.96
CA LEU A 131 3.23 -7.97 -12.21
C LEU A 131 2.97 -6.67 -12.99
N SER A 132 2.32 -6.78 -14.15
CA SER A 132 1.87 -5.58 -14.87
C SER A 132 0.69 -4.93 -14.15
N SER A 133 0.61 -3.58 -14.15
CA SER A 133 -0.44 -2.80 -13.50
C SER A 133 -1.85 -3.23 -13.92
N ARG A 134 -2.04 -3.67 -15.16
CA ARG A 134 -3.33 -4.20 -15.65
C ARG A 134 -3.81 -5.42 -14.87
N ASN A 135 -2.90 -6.22 -14.35
CA ASN A 135 -3.17 -7.48 -13.68
C ASN A 135 -3.17 -7.36 -12.13
N SER A 136 -2.82 -6.21 -11.58
CA SER A 136 -2.76 -6.00 -10.12
C SER A 136 -4.14 -6.09 -9.44
N LYS A 137 -5.24 -5.87 -10.20
CA LYS A 137 -6.62 -6.02 -9.72
C LYS A 137 -6.88 -5.29 -8.39
N LEU A 138 -6.32 -4.09 -8.22
CA LEU A 138 -6.42 -3.32 -6.96
C LEU A 138 -7.85 -3.05 -6.51
N GLY A 139 -8.82 -3.06 -7.42
CA GLY A 139 -10.23 -2.96 -7.05
C GLY A 139 -10.70 -4.05 -6.09
N TYR A 140 -10.00 -5.22 -6.05
CA TYR A 140 -10.31 -6.31 -5.12
C TYR A 140 -10.00 -5.94 -3.65
N LEU A 141 -9.16 -4.93 -3.40
CA LEU A 141 -8.92 -4.43 -2.04
C LEU A 141 -10.22 -4.06 -1.32
N LYS A 142 -11.13 -3.35 -2.01
CA LYS A 142 -12.44 -2.98 -1.44
C LYS A 142 -13.27 -4.21 -1.10
N ARG A 143 -13.29 -5.19 -2.01
CA ARG A 143 -13.97 -6.46 -1.78
C ARG A 143 -13.39 -7.22 -0.60
N LEU A 144 -12.06 -7.25 -0.48
CA LEU A 144 -11.37 -7.92 0.62
C LEU A 144 -11.67 -7.22 1.97
N GLN A 145 -11.74 -5.88 2.00
CA GLN A 145 -12.14 -5.10 3.18
C GLN A 145 -13.57 -5.43 3.60
N GLU A 146 -14.50 -5.51 2.65
CA GLU A 146 -15.90 -5.91 2.92
C GLU A 146 -16.00 -7.31 3.52
N LEU A 147 -15.23 -8.27 3.00
CA LEU A 147 -15.18 -9.65 3.50
C LEU A 147 -14.55 -9.74 4.89
N CYS A 148 -13.44 -9.06 5.09
CA CYS A 148 -12.71 -9.07 6.37
C CYS A 148 -13.38 -8.21 7.44
N LYS A 149 -14.16 -7.18 7.08
CA LYS A 149 -14.70 -6.14 7.97
C LYS A 149 -13.65 -5.48 8.84
N ARG A 150 -12.42 -5.38 8.34
CA ARG A 150 -11.24 -4.81 9.01
C ARG A 150 -10.20 -4.34 8.02
N ASP A 151 -9.14 -3.74 8.52
CA ASP A 151 -7.98 -3.31 7.74
C ASP A 151 -7.37 -4.45 6.95
N VAL A 152 -7.00 -4.16 5.72
CA VAL A 152 -6.28 -5.06 4.82
C VAL A 152 -5.02 -4.38 4.30
N GLY A 153 -4.06 -5.18 3.85
CA GLY A 153 -2.84 -4.71 3.23
C GLY A 153 -2.78 -4.96 1.73
N TYR A 154 -1.70 -4.50 1.12
CA TYR A 154 -1.30 -4.81 -0.25
C TYR A 154 0.13 -5.31 -0.29
N SER A 155 0.35 -6.53 -0.80
CA SER A 155 1.66 -7.14 -1.06
C SER A 155 1.96 -7.02 -2.54
N SER A 156 2.83 -6.07 -2.90
CA SER A 156 3.08 -5.62 -4.26
C SER A 156 4.24 -6.38 -4.90
N HIS A 157 3.99 -6.93 -6.09
CA HIS A 157 5.00 -7.49 -6.99
C HIS A 157 4.99 -6.78 -8.34
N ASP A 158 4.39 -5.59 -8.37
CA ASP A 158 4.26 -4.79 -9.59
C ASP A 158 5.63 -4.37 -10.12
N GLU A 159 5.71 -4.18 -11.42
CA GLU A 159 6.89 -3.58 -12.05
C GLU A 159 7.11 -2.17 -11.51
N ASP A 160 6.03 -1.39 -11.40
CA ASP A 160 6.02 -0.01 -10.90
C ASP A 160 5.51 0.08 -9.47
N TRP A 161 6.15 0.93 -8.65
CA TRP A 161 5.80 1.12 -7.24
C TRP A 161 4.58 2.02 -7.03
N GLU A 162 4.14 2.74 -8.05
CA GLU A 162 2.99 3.64 -8.01
C GLU A 162 1.69 2.93 -7.64
N ASN A 163 1.58 1.63 -7.95
CA ASN A 163 0.43 0.81 -7.53
C ASN A 163 0.30 0.74 -6.00
N CYS A 164 1.40 0.87 -5.26
CA CYS A 164 1.35 0.99 -3.79
C CYS A 164 0.61 2.25 -3.33
N LEU A 165 0.78 3.38 -4.04
CA LEU A 165 0.07 4.63 -3.74
C LEU A 165 -1.43 4.48 -4.03
N VAL A 166 -1.76 3.86 -5.18
CA VAL A 166 -3.16 3.59 -5.53
C VAL A 166 -3.80 2.67 -4.50
N SER A 167 -3.12 1.62 -4.07
CA SER A 167 -3.65 0.70 -3.06
C SER A 167 -3.90 1.40 -1.72
N ALA A 168 -3.01 2.31 -1.30
CA ALA A 168 -3.20 3.11 -0.08
C ALA A 168 -4.41 4.05 -0.20
N THR A 169 -4.65 4.67 -1.37
CA THR A 169 -5.85 5.50 -1.61
C THR A 169 -7.14 4.66 -1.64
N LEU A 170 -7.06 3.38 -1.96
CA LEU A 170 -8.17 2.42 -1.88
C LEU A 170 -8.36 1.87 -0.45
N GLY A 171 -7.56 2.30 0.52
CA GLY A 171 -7.70 1.96 1.93
C GLY A 171 -6.80 0.83 2.42
N ALA A 172 -5.78 0.43 1.66
CA ALA A 172 -4.76 -0.46 2.21
C ALA A 172 -3.96 0.26 3.30
N THR A 173 -3.91 -0.31 4.50
CA THR A 173 -3.21 0.27 5.66
C THR A 173 -1.80 -0.27 5.83
N ILE A 174 -1.46 -1.34 5.11
CA ILE A 174 -0.16 -2.00 5.13
C ILE A 174 0.28 -2.20 3.68
N ILE A 175 1.51 -1.78 3.39
CA ILE A 175 2.12 -1.96 2.07
C ILE A 175 3.39 -2.78 2.25
N GLU A 176 3.50 -3.88 1.52
CA GLU A 176 4.70 -4.71 1.40
C GLU A 176 5.28 -4.53 0.01
N ARG A 177 6.58 -4.28 -0.07
CA ARG A 177 7.28 -4.08 -1.33
C ARG A 177 8.71 -4.59 -1.25
N HIS A 178 9.15 -5.34 -2.26
CA HIS A 178 10.54 -5.71 -2.45
C HIS A 178 11.42 -4.49 -2.68
N ILE A 179 12.65 -4.52 -2.16
CA ILE A 179 13.68 -3.51 -2.43
C ILE A 179 14.92 -4.14 -3.05
N THR A 180 15.60 -3.39 -3.89
CA THR A 180 16.86 -3.78 -4.53
C THR A 180 17.80 -2.58 -4.63
N LYS A 181 19.08 -2.85 -4.76
CA LYS A 181 20.07 -1.83 -5.10
C LYS A 181 20.01 -1.46 -6.60
N ASP A 182 19.68 -2.44 -7.46
CA ASP A 182 19.59 -2.25 -8.90
C ASP A 182 18.60 -3.27 -9.50
N LYS A 183 17.63 -2.79 -10.24
CA LYS A 183 16.62 -3.61 -10.96
C LYS A 183 17.24 -4.46 -12.08
N ALA A 184 18.43 -4.08 -12.59
CA ALA A 184 19.14 -4.81 -13.62
C ALA A 184 19.93 -6.03 -13.09
N PHE A 185 19.97 -6.25 -11.77
CA PHE A 185 20.62 -7.41 -11.20
C PHE A 185 19.92 -8.70 -11.65
N LYS A 186 20.73 -9.74 -11.83
CA LYS A 186 20.20 -11.08 -12.14
C LYS A 186 19.62 -11.72 -10.88
N GLY A 187 18.35 -12.10 -10.94
CA GLY A 187 17.59 -12.76 -9.87
C GLY A 187 16.11 -12.68 -10.15
N LEU A 188 15.30 -13.39 -9.36
CA LEU A 188 13.85 -13.53 -9.63
C LEU A 188 13.07 -12.27 -9.33
N ASP A 189 13.47 -11.47 -8.33
CA ASP A 189 12.62 -10.42 -7.76
C ASP A 189 13.09 -8.98 -8.06
N HIS A 190 14.27 -8.81 -8.68
CA HIS A 190 14.84 -7.47 -8.90
C HIS A 190 13.96 -6.59 -9.79
N THR A 191 13.31 -7.15 -10.79
CA THR A 191 12.41 -6.42 -11.69
C THR A 191 11.10 -5.99 -11.03
N SER A 192 10.65 -6.73 -10.02
CA SER A 192 9.47 -6.39 -9.19
C SER A 192 9.83 -5.65 -7.90
N SER A 193 11.07 -5.20 -7.76
CA SER A 193 11.55 -4.45 -6.59
C SER A 193 11.58 -2.96 -6.86
N SER A 194 11.52 -2.16 -5.81
CA SER A 194 11.87 -0.75 -5.86
C SER A 194 13.35 -0.56 -5.54
N THR A 195 14.00 0.40 -6.19
CA THR A 195 15.31 0.88 -5.73
C THR A 195 15.18 1.56 -4.37
N ILE A 196 16.30 1.75 -3.65
CA ILE A 196 16.30 2.43 -2.36
C ILE A 196 15.72 3.85 -2.48
N GLU A 197 16.04 4.54 -3.58
CA GLU A 197 15.53 5.89 -3.86
C GLU A 197 14.03 5.88 -4.13
N GLU A 198 13.55 4.99 -5.00
CA GLU A 198 12.12 4.81 -5.29
C GLU A 198 11.33 4.47 -4.02
N PHE A 199 11.87 3.56 -3.18
CA PHE A 199 11.24 3.17 -1.93
C PHE A 199 11.15 4.36 -0.95
N GLY A 200 12.22 5.14 -0.81
CA GLY A 200 12.24 6.35 0.02
C GLY A 200 11.19 7.37 -0.43
N ARG A 201 11.08 7.59 -1.76
CA ARG A 201 10.07 8.48 -2.35
C ARG A 201 8.66 7.95 -2.11
N MET A 202 8.43 6.66 -2.33
CA MET A 202 7.16 5.99 -2.06
C MET A 202 6.74 6.18 -0.59
N CYS A 203 7.63 5.90 0.37
CA CYS A 203 7.33 6.05 1.80
C CYS A 203 6.98 7.51 2.16
N SER A 204 7.69 8.48 1.58
CA SER A 204 7.39 9.91 1.80
C SER A 204 5.99 10.29 1.33
N ILE A 205 5.56 9.78 0.17
CA ILE A 205 4.22 10.06 -0.37
C ILE A 205 3.16 9.31 0.45
N LEU A 206 3.37 8.02 0.76
CA LEU A 206 2.43 7.21 1.54
C LEU A 206 2.08 7.86 2.88
N LYS A 207 3.06 8.44 3.57
CA LYS A 207 2.85 9.17 4.84
C LYS A 207 1.91 10.37 4.70
N ASN A 208 1.85 10.98 3.51
CA ASN A 208 1.02 12.16 3.24
C ASN A 208 -0.37 11.81 2.68
N ILE A 209 -0.60 10.59 2.18
CA ILE A 209 -1.90 10.19 1.61
C ILE A 209 -3.08 10.46 2.57
N PRO A 210 -3.02 10.11 3.87
CA PRO A 210 -4.14 10.40 4.78
C PRO A 210 -4.47 11.90 4.85
N LEU A 211 -3.46 12.77 4.79
CA LEU A 211 -3.66 14.23 4.78
C LEU A 211 -4.24 14.71 3.44
N MET A 212 -3.82 14.11 2.32
CA MET A 212 -4.34 14.45 0.98
C MET A 212 -5.81 14.04 0.80
N LEU A 213 -6.26 13.02 1.54
CA LEU A 213 -7.64 12.52 1.49
C LEU A 213 -8.58 13.23 2.46
N LEU A 214 -8.11 14.22 3.25
CA LEU A 214 -8.98 15.04 4.09
C LEU A 214 -9.91 15.87 3.20
N GLY A 215 -11.10 16.18 3.71
CA GLY A 215 -12.06 17.04 3.02
C GLY A 215 -13.41 16.38 2.71
N ASP A 216 -13.83 15.43 3.54
CA ASP A 216 -15.13 14.77 3.52
C ASP A 216 -16.28 15.62 4.08
N SER A 217 -15.95 16.79 4.66
CA SER A 217 -16.90 17.79 5.18
C SER A 217 -17.27 18.81 4.09
N PRO A 218 -18.34 19.64 4.30
CA PRO A 218 -18.68 20.70 3.37
C PRO A 218 -17.49 21.61 3.06
N ARG A 219 -17.26 21.85 1.78
CA ARG A 219 -16.09 22.60 1.33
C ARG A 219 -16.12 24.04 1.84
N ALA A 220 -15.07 24.46 2.55
CA ALA A 220 -14.79 25.83 2.94
C ALA A 220 -13.58 26.37 2.16
N LEU A 221 -13.57 27.67 1.91
CA LEU A 221 -12.42 28.31 1.29
C LEU A 221 -11.29 28.48 2.32
N ASN A 222 -10.09 28.18 1.93
CA ASN A 222 -8.90 28.51 2.72
C ASN A 222 -8.49 29.97 2.50
N GLN A 223 -7.52 30.45 3.31
CA GLN A 223 -7.04 31.83 3.24
C GLN A 223 -6.51 32.24 1.84
N GLY A 224 -5.80 31.30 1.17
CA GLY A 224 -5.28 31.57 -0.17
C GLY A 224 -6.37 31.69 -1.22
N GLU A 225 -7.43 30.87 -1.13
CA GLU A 225 -8.59 30.95 -2.03
C GLU A 225 -9.40 32.24 -1.79
N LEU A 226 -9.53 32.68 -0.54
CA LEU A 226 -10.17 33.94 -0.21
C LEU A 226 -9.42 35.13 -0.82
N LEU A 227 -8.08 35.16 -0.70
CA LEU A 227 -7.25 36.21 -1.31
C LEU A 227 -7.32 36.15 -2.83
N ASN A 228 -7.28 34.96 -3.44
CA ASN A 228 -7.43 34.83 -4.89
C ASN A 228 -8.80 35.28 -5.37
N LYS A 229 -9.87 34.92 -4.64
CA LYS A 229 -11.21 35.37 -4.95
C LYS A 229 -11.31 36.89 -4.90
N GLN A 230 -10.75 37.52 -3.86
CA GLN A 230 -10.73 38.96 -3.72
C GLN A 230 -9.96 39.67 -4.84
N ASN A 231 -8.75 39.18 -5.18
CA ASN A 231 -7.86 39.85 -6.12
C ASN A 231 -8.21 39.58 -7.60
N LEU A 232 -8.65 38.35 -7.91
CA LEU A 232 -8.90 37.89 -9.28
C LEU A 232 -10.39 37.77 -9.62
N GLY A 233 -11.25 37.74 -8.61
CA GLY A 233 -12.69 37.79 -8.79
C GLY A 233 -13.14 39.15 -9.36
N ARG A 234 -14.36 39.19 -9.92
CA ARG A 234 -14.91 40.40 -10.55
C ARG A 234 -16.05 40.95 -9.73
N SER A 235 -16.09 42.25 -9.68
CA SER A 235 -17.25 43.03 -9.20
C SER A 235 -17.83 43.85 -10.32
N VAL A 236 -19.03 44.28 -10.13
CA VAL A 236 -19.70 45.24 -10.98
C VAL A 236 -19.19 46.66 -10.69
N TYR A 237 -18.84 47.38 -11.73
CA TYR A 237 -18.42 48.76 -11.70
C TYR A 237 -19.30 49.58 -12.67
N ALA A 238 -19.55 50.82 -12.37
CA ALA A 238 -20.20 51.73 -13.32
C ALA A 238 -19.30 51.94 -14.55
N SER A 239 -19.82 51.81 -15.75
CA SER A 239 -19.10 52.02 -17.01
C SER A 239 -18.84 53.47 -17.33
N ARG A 240 -19.58 54.37 -16.66
CA ARG A 240 -19.53 55.85 -16.76
C ARG A 240 -19.95 56.50 -15.45
N GLN A 241 -19.83 57.81 -15.37
CA GLN A 241 -20.42 58.58 -14.26
C GLN A 241 -21.93 58.40 -14.26
N VAL A 242 -22.49 58.24 -13.08
CA VAL A 242 -23.92 58.04 -12.83
C VAL A 242 -24.41 59.22 -12.02
N GLU A 243 -25.50 59.85 -12.47
CA GLU A 243 -26.10 60.98 -11.80
C GLU A 243 -27.08 60.54 -10.71
N SER A 244 -27.34 61.44 -9.73
CA SER A 244 -28.25 61.10 -8.64
C SER A 244 -29.70 60.93 -9.16
N GLY A 245 -30.28 59.76 -8.82
CA GLY A 245 -31.63 59.36 -9.25
C GLY A 245 -31.66 58.59 -10.58
N GLU A 246 -30.52 58.36 -11.22
CA GLU A 246 -30.40 57.52 -12.42
C GLU A 246 -30.48 56.04 -12.06
N CYS A 247 -31.27 55.34 -12.83
CA CYS A 247 -31.41 53.89 -12.63
C CYS A 247 -30.25 53.15 -13.32
N LEU A 248 -29.57 52.29 -12.58
CA LEU A 248 -28.50 51.43 -13.13
C LEU A 248 -29.12 50.20 -13.77
N ASP A 249 -28.90 50.04 -15.05
CA ASP A 249 -29.21 48.82 -15.79
C ASP A 249 -27.94 48.13 -16.32
N ASN A 250 -28.09 47.01 -17.01
CA ASN A 250 -26.97 46.23 -17.55
C ASN A 250 -26.10 47.02 -18.55
N ASN A 251 -26.58 48.12 -19.14
CA ASN A 251 -25.83 48.94 -20.09
C ASN A 251 -24.85 49.89 -19.41
N PHE A 252 -25.03 50.10 -18.10
CA PHE A 252 -24.22 51.02 -17.31
C PHE A 252 -23.19 50.35 -16.43
N VAL A 253 -23.11 48.99 -16.47
CA VAL A 253 -22.20 48.21 -15.62
C VAL A 253 -21.19 47.43 -16.44
N ILE A 254 -20.01 47.29 -15.89
CA ILE A 254 -18.94 46.47 -16.41
C ILE A 254 -18.39 45.61 -15.29
N GLU A 255 -17.92 44.39 -15.62
CA GLU A 255 -17.25 43.55 -14.68
C GLU A 255 -15.74 43.76 -14.73
N ARG A 256 -15.12 44.03 -13.59
CA ARG A 256 -13.68 44.23 -13.43
C ARG A 256 -13.17 43.58 -12.15
N CYS A 257 -11.90 43.19 -12.15
CA CYS A 257 -11.16 42.85 -10.95
C CYS A 257 -10.71 44.14 -10.23
N PRO A 258 -10.56 44.13 -8.91
CA PRO A 258 -10.78 43.01 -7.95
C PRO A 258 -12.25 42.86 -7.52
N GLN A 259 -12.55 41.78 -6.79
CA GLN A 259 -13.88 41.56 -6.22
C GLN A 259 -13.99 42.27 -4.86
N VAL A 260 -14.31 43.54 -4.88
CA VAL A 260 -14.50 44.39 -3.68
C VAL A 260 -15.95 44.81 -3.46
N GLY A 261 -16.85 44.51 -4.41
CA GLY A 261 -18.27 44.78 -4.37
C GLY A 261 -19.10 43.56 -4.74
N ILE A 262 -20.34 43.80 -5.22
CA ILE A 262 -21.25 42.72 -5.62
C ILE A 262 -20.87 42.15 -7.00
N THR A 263 -21.21 40.90 -7.23
CA THR A 263 -21.06 40.22 -8.52
C THR A 263 -22.20 40.67 -9.47
N LEU A 264 -22.01 40.43 -10.78
CA LEU A 264 -23.08 40.70 -11.76
C LEU A 264 -24.35 39.88 -11.44
N ASN A 265 -24.22 38.65 -11.02
CA ASN A 265 -25.37 37.82 -10.65
C ASN A 265 -26.12 38.34 -9.42
N GLU A 266 -25.43 39.00 -8.50
CA GLU A 266 -26.06 39.67 -7.36
C GLU A 266 -26.73 40.96 -7.80
N PHE A 267 -26.06 41.74 -8.66
CA PHE A 267 -26.61 42.98 -9.23
C PHE A 267 -27.93 42.76 -9.98
N LEU A 268 -28.00 41.67 -10.79
CA LEU A 268 -29.20 41.33 -11.58
C LEU A 268 -30.42 40.92 -10.75
N LYS A 269 -30.31 40.81 -9.45
CA LYS A 269 -31.43 40.51 -8.54
C LYS A 269 -32.15 41.77 -8.06
N TYR A 270 -31.57 42.93 -8.29
CA TYR A 270 -32.11 44.24 -7.92
C TYR A 270 -32.63 44.98 -9.15
#